data_3e33aefba5955652c54f4c7e99647481
#
_entry.id   3e33aefba5955652c54f4c7e99647481
#
_cell.length_a   1.000
_cell.length_b   1.000
_cell.length_c   1.000
_cell.angle_alpha   90.00
_cell.angle_beta   90.00
_cell.angle_gamma   90.00
#
_symmetry.space_group_name_H-M   'P 1'
#
loop_
_entity.id
_entity.type
_entity.pdbx_description
1 polymer ?
#
loop_
_entity_poly.entity_id
_entity_poly.type
_entity_poly.pdbx_seq_one_letter_code
_entity_poly.pdbx_strand_id
1 'polypeptide(L)'
;MNASAAWFIDGAYLYKVWQATKRTDKLDYLKLRLYLESKFEAQIEDAYFFSADSDPPATKQSAFHSALSYPPPAGPGIRVKLYWLQKKPLFWPTSWGGGPVLHPETGRHFELTQQKAVDVGLAFHLMRSFGHRKWKKLFLAAGDSDFHEAVQHLVEHEDVELVLIGSSTTISGELLPYARSLVNVADLAEQLARV
;
A
#
# COMPACT_ATOMS: atom_id res chain seq x y z
N MET A 1 13.16 23.29 10.98
CA MET A 1 12.39 22.17 11.58
C MET A 1 11.79 21.38 10.43
N ASN A 2 11.98 20.06 10.40
CA ASN A 2 11.39 19.21 9.37
C ASN A 2 9.86 19.24 9.45
N ALA A 3 9.19 19.19 8.31
CA ALA A 3 7.73 19.12 8.27
C ALA A 3 7.23 17.78 8.82
N SER A 4 6.16 17.80 9.62
CA SER A 4 5.51 16.56 10.08
C SER A 4 4.84 15.83 8.90
N ALA A 5 4.99 14.52 8.85
CA ALA A 5 4.50 13.70 7.76
C ALA A 5 3.85 12.40 8.22
N ALA A 6 2.93 11.90 7.41
CA ALA A 6 2.42 10.55 7.50
C ALA A 6 2.75 9.74 6.24
N TRP A 7 2.93 8.44 6.39
CA TRP A 7 3.21 7.52 5.30
C TRP A 7 2.19 6.38 5.25
N PHE A 8 1.43 6.31 4.17
CA PHE A 8 0.41 5.29 3.94
C PHE A 8 0.82 4.40 2.77
N ILE A 9 0.77 3.09 2.97
CA ILE A 9 1.28 2.10 2.03
C ILE A 9 0.21 1.05 1.75
N ASP A 10 -0.25 0.98 0.51
CA ASP A 10 -0.88 -0.24 -0.02
C ASP A 10 0.22 -1.26 -0.30
N GLY A 11 0.26 -2.31 0.52
CA GLY A 11 1.31 -3.32 0.43
C GLY A 11 1.29 -4.10 -0.88
N ALA A 12 0.11 -4.39 -1.42
CA ALA A 12 -0.02 -5.12 -2.68
C ALA A 12 0.42 -4.25 -3.88
N TYR A 13 0.04 -2.98 -3.87
CA TYR A 13 0.47 -2.03 -4.89
C TYR A 13 1.99 -1.87 -4.90
N LEU A 14 2.59 -1.52 -3.75
CA LEU A 14 4.03 -1.27 -3.68
C LEU A 14 4.86 -2.52 -4.00
N TYR A 15 4.36 -3.70 -3.61
CA TYR A 15 4.98 -4.96 -3.98
C TYR A 15 4.98 -5.18 -5.50
N LYS A 16 3.85 -4.93 -6.19
CA LYS A 16 3.77 -5.02 -7.66
C LYS A 16 4.71 -4.03 -8.34
N VAL A 17 4.78 -2.80 -7.85
CA VAL A 17 5.71 -1.79 -8.36
C VAL A 17 7.16 -2.26 -8.22
N TRP A 18 7.53 -2.83 -7.06
CA TRP A 18 8.86 -3.38 -6.84
C TRP A 18 9.16 -4.55 -7.78
N GLN A 19 8.23 -5.49 -7.93
CA GLN A 19 8.39 -6.62 -8.86
C GLN A 19 8.61 -6.17 -10.32
N ALA A 20 7.98 -5.08 -10.73
CA ALA A 20 8.14 -4.53 -12.08
C ALA A 20 9.58 -4.04 -12.36
N THR A 21 10.38 -3.78 -11.33
CA THR A 21 11.81 -3.47 -11.49
C THR A 21 12.66 -4.68 -11.91
N LYS A 22 12.08 -5.88 -11.91
CA LYS A 22 12.72 -7.18 -12.22
C LYS A 22 13.91 -7.54 -11.31
N ARG A 23 14.02 -6.92 -10.15
CA ARG A 23 15.03 -7.26 -9.15
C ARG A 23 14.65 -8.51 -8.39
N THR A 24 15.66 -9.28 -7.99
CA THR A 24 15.49 -10.50 -7.16
C THR A 24 15.55 -10.22 -5.66
N ASP A 25 16.16 -9.11 -5.28
CA ASP A 25 16.23 -8.63 -3.91
C ASP A 25 14.89 -7.97 -3.47
N LYS A 26 14.74 -7.78 -2.17
CA LYS A 26 13.53 -7.19 -1.59
C LYS A 26 13.69 -5.68 -1.43
N LEU A 27 12.56 -4.98 -1.44
CA LEU A 27 12.51 -3.57 -1.06
C LEU A 27 12.87 -3.40 0.43
N ASP A 28 13.79 -2.49 0.70
CA ASP A 28 14.13 -2.07 2.06
C ASP A 28 13.28 -0.85 2.45
N TYR A 29 12.30 -1.09 3.30
CA TYR A 29 11.36 -0.04 3.76
C TYR A 29 12.04 0.99 4.67
N LEU A 30 13.11 0.61 5.39
CA LEU A 30 13.87 1.57 6.19
C LEU A 30 14.65 2.53 5.29
N LYS A 31 15.31 2.02 4.25
CA LYS A 31 15.99 2.87 3.26
C LYS A 31 15.02 3.81 2.55
N LEU A 32 13.83 3.31 2.19
CA LEU A 32 12.79 4.14 1.58
C LEU A 32 12.32 5.23 2.54
N ARG A 33 12.07 4.90 3.81
CA ARG A 33 11.73 5.89 4.84
C ARG A 33 12.79 6.99 4.95
N LEU A 34 14.05 6.62 5.12
CA LEU A 34 15.17 7.57 5.26
C LEU A 34 15.33 8.44 4.01
N TYR A 35 15.13 7.85 2.82
CA TYR A 35 15.12 8.62 1.58
C TYR A 35 14.02 9.67 1.56
N LEU A 36 12.79 9.30 1.92
CA LEU A 36 11.65 10.22 1.96
C LEU A 36 11.87 11.34 2.95
N GLU A 37 12.31 11.03 4.18
CA GLU A 37 12.58 12.01 5.22
C GLU A 37 13.67 13.00 4.80
N SER A 38 14.75 12.50 4.19
CA SER A 38 15.86 13.34 3.70
C SER A 38 15.46 14.18 2.48
N LYS A 39 14.84 13.56 1.47
CA LYS A 39 14.52 14.22 0.21
C LYS A 39 13.49 15.34 0.36
N PHE A 40 12.53 15.17 1.26
CA PHE A 40 11.40 16.08 1.45
C PHE A 40 11.50 16.92 2.73
N GLU A 41 12.66 16.87 3.42
CA GLU A 41 12.88 17.59 4.69
C GLU A 41 11.72 17.36 5.68
N ALA A 42 11.30 16.11 5.82
CA ALA A 42 10.15 15.71 6.60
C ALA A 42 10.55 14.73 7.72
N GLN A 43 9.73 14.68 8.76
CA GLN A 43 9.77 13.65 9.78
C GLN A 43 8.51 12.81 9.71
N ILE A 44 8.63 11.53 9.39
CA ILE A 44 7.50 10.60 9.36
C ILE A 44 7.16 10.23 10.80
N GLU A 45 6.09 10.81 11.32
CA GLU A 45 5.59 10.55 12.68
C GLU A 45 4.73 9.29 12.74
N ASP A 46 3.94 9.07 11.70
CA ASP A 46 3.09 7.90 11.58
C ASP A 46 3.26 7.22 10.22
N ALA A 47 3.44 5.91 10.23
CA ALA A 47 3.50 5.09 9.03
C ALA A 47 2.58 3.88 9.15
N TYR A 48 1.84 3.57 8.09
CA TYR A 48 0.88 2.47 8.03
C TYR A 48 1.07 1.63 6.77
N PHE A 49 1.07 0.32 6.95
CA PHE A 49 1.12 -0.67 5.87
C PHE A 49 -0.18 -1.47 5.87
N PHE A 50 -0.92 -1.39 4.79
CA PHE A 50 -2.19 -2.09 4.61
C PHE A 50 -1.98 -3.30 3.71
N SER A 51 -2.43 -4.47 4.16
CA SER A 51 -2.30 -5.70 3.40
C SER A 51 -3.43 -6.66 3.74
N ALA A 52 -3.66 -7.63 2.87
CA ALA A 52 -4.50 -8.78 3.16
C ALA A 52 -3.64 -10.03 3.34
N ASP A 53 -4.03 -10.90 4.25
CA ASP A 53 -3.35 -12.16 4.51
C ASP A 53 -4.34 -13.30 4.77
N SER A 54 -3.87 -14.54 4.67
CA SER A 54 -4.62 -15.72 5.07
C SER A 54 -4.79 -15.77 6.60
N ASP A 55 -5.83 -16.44 7.06
CA ASP A 55 -6.04 -16.70 8.48
C ASP A 55 -5.87 -18.20 8.74
N PRO A 56 -4.86 -18.63 9.50
CA PRO A 56 -3.72 -17.85 10.03
C PRO A 56 -2.72 -17.41 8.94
N PRO A 57 -1.97 -16.33 9.19
CA PRO A 57 -0.96 -15.85 8.26
C PRO A 57 0.21 -16.83 8.16
N ALA A 58 0.83 -16.91 6.98
CA ALA A 58 2.03 -17.72 6.80
C ALA A 58 3.20 -17.19 7.67
N THR A 59 4.01 -18.09 8.21
CA THR A 59 5.13 -17.75 9.11
C THR A 59 6.07 -16.68 8.53
N LYS A 60 6.39 -16.78 7.22
CA LYS A 60 7.25 -15.80 6.54
C LYS A 60 6.59 -14.42 6.46
N GLN A 61 5.27 -14.39 6.27
CA GLN A 61 4.47 -13.16 6.21
C GLN A 61 4.43 -12.49 7.58
N SER A 62 4.18 -13.27 8.64
CA SER A 62 4.20 -12.77 10.02
C SER A 62 5.56 -12.20 10.41
N ALA A 63 6.66 -12.84 10.03
CA ALA A 63 8.01 -12.34 10.29
C ALA A 63 8.29 -11.03 9.54
N PHE A 64 7.82 -10.90 8.29
CA PHE A 64 7.91 -9.68 7.52
C PHE A 64 7.12 -8.53 8.18
N HIS A 65 5.87 -8.78 8.55
CA HIS A 65 5.03 -7.78 9.22
C HIS A 65 5.64 -7.33 10.56
N SER A 66 6.20 -8.26 11.33
CA SER A 66 6.91 -7.94 12.57
C SER A 66 8.14 -7.05 12.31
N ALA A 67 8.92 -7.36 11.27
CA ALA A 67 10.10 -6.58 10.92
C ALA A 67 9.74 -5.14 10.50
N LEU A 68 8.60 -4.91 9.86
CA LEU A 68 8.12 -3.57 9.53
C LEU A 68 7.83 -2.72 10.77
N SER A 69 7.44 -3.33 11.88
CA SER A 69 7.00 -2.64 13.09
C SER A 69 8.15 -2.18 14.00
N TYR A 70 9.35 -2.67 13.82
CA TYR A 70 10.50 -2.21 14.60
C TYR A 70 10.80 -0.74 14.30
N PRO A 71 11.04 0.09 15.34
CA PRO A 71 11.37 1.49 15.14
C PRO A 71 12.78 1.68 14.56
N PRO A 72 13.06 2.81 13.91
CA PRO A 72 14.42 3.15 13.48
C PRO A 72 15.40 3.18 14.67
N PRO A 73 16.65 2.72 14.52
CA PRO A 73 17.26 2.22 13.28
C PRO A 73 17.06 0.72 13.02
N ALA A 74 16.37 -0.01 13.88
CA ALA A 74 16.20 -1.47 13.77
C ALA A 74 15.21 -1.85 12.65
N GLY A 75 14.28 -0.98 12.29
CA GLY A 75 13.30 -1.16 11.24
C GLY A 75 12.62 0.15 10.85
N PRO A 76 11.65 0.09 9.92
CA PRO A 76 11.03 1.30 9.39
C PRO A 76 9.99 1.95 10.31
N GLY A 77 9.57 1.33 11.40
CA GLY A 77 8.56 1.87 12.33
C GLY A 77 7.16 1.97 11.72
N ILE A 78 6.74 0.96 10.96
CA ILE A 78 5.48 0.95 10.24
C ILE A 78 4.45 0.12 10.98
N ARG A 79 3.27 0.67 11.27
CA ARG A 79 2.13 -0.06 11.84
C ARG A 79 1.42 -0.86 10.78
N VAL A 80 1.38 -2.17 10.92
CA VAL A 80 0.72 -3.07 9.97
C VAL A 80 -0.76 -3.19 10.27
N LYS A 81 -1.59 -3.02 9.24
CA LYS A 81 -3.05 -3.22 9.26
C LYS A 81 -3.38 -4.38 8.34
N LEU A 82 -3.79 -5.50 8.93
CA LEU A 82 -4.12 -6.71 8.20
C LEU A 82 -5.63 -6.86 8.03
N TYR A 83 -6.00 -7.23 6.83
CA TYR A 83 -7.34 -7.65 6.45
C TYR A 83 -7.29 -9.10 5.98
N TRP A 84 -8.38 -9.85 6.18
CA TRP A 84 -8.37 -11.26 5.85
C TRP A 84 -8.77 -11.50 4.40
N LEU A 85 -8.04 -12.37 3.75
CA LEU A 85 -8.40 -12.89 2.43
C LEU A 85 -9.68 -13.72 2.54
N GLN A 86 -10.66 -13.40 1.71
CA GLN A 86 -11.90 -14.16 1.63
C GLN A 86 -11.85 -15.11 0.44
N LYS A 87 -12.14 -16.38 0.71
CA LYS A 87 -12.35 -17.37 -0.33
C LYS A 87 -13.83 -17.41 -0.69
N LYS A 88 -14.14 -17.30 -1.97
CA LYS A 88 -15.50 -17.41 -2.49
C LYS A 88 -15.54 -18.48 -3.56
N PRO A 89 -16.52 -19.41 -3.49
CA PRO A 89 -16.72 -20.34 -4.58
C PRO A 89 -17.09 -19.58 -5.86
N LEU A 90 -16.49 -20.02 -6.97
CA LEU A 90 -16.75 -19.44 -8.28
C LEU A 90 -17.96 -20.13 -8.91
N PHE A 91 -18.86 -19.33 -9.49
CA PHE A 91 -20.03 -19.81 -10.21
C PHE A 91 -20.00 -19.33 -11.67
N TRP A 92 -20.51 -20.14 -12.57
CA TRP A 92 -20.76 -19.72 -13.94
C TRP A 92 -21.82 -18.60 -13.96
N PRO A 93 -21.71 -17.65 -14.89
CA PRO A 93 -22.78 -16.68 -15.12
C PRO A 93 -24.13 -17.38 -15.33
N THR A 94 -25.21 -16.78 -14.84
CA THR A 94 -26.57 -17.32 -15.02
C THR A 94 -26.94 -17.54 -16.48
N SER A 95 -26.43 -16.69 -17.39
CA SER A 95 -26.55 -16.88 -18.85
C SER A 95 -25.89 -18.17 -19.38
N TRP A 96 -25.02 -18.82 -18.60
CA TRP A 96 -24.32 -20.06 -18.93
C TRP A 96 -24.72 -21.20 -18.00
N GLY A 97 -25.92 -21.12 -17.37
CA GLY A 97 -26.47 -22.16 -16.52
C GLY A 97 -26.27 -21.97 -15.01
N GLY A 98 -25.49 -21.01 -14.56
CA GLY A 98 -25.44 -20.60 -13.13
C GLY A 98 -24.85 -21.61 -12.14
N GLY A 99 -24.27 -22.71 -12.59
CA GLY A 99 -23.73 -23.77 -11.74
C GLY A 99 -22.35 -23.45 -11.17
N PRO A 100 -21.86 -24.20 -10.15
CA PRO A 100 -20.53 -24.02 -9.59
C PRO A 100 -19.44 -24.37 -10.63
N VAL A 101 -18.33 -23.62 -10.60
CA VAL A 101 -17.14 -23.97 -11.38
C VAL A 101 -16.38 -25.04 -10.59
N LEU A 102 -16.27 -26.24 -11.17
CA LEU A 102 -15.62 -27.37 -10.53
C LEU A 102 -14.29 -27.71 -11.24
N HIS A 103 -13.32 -28.15 -10.46
CA HIS A 103 -12.08 -28.71 -10.99
C HIS A 103 -12.39 -30.02 -11.72
N PRO A 104 -11.99 -30.18 -12.98
CA PRO A 104 -12.44 -31.32 -13.81
C PRO A 104 -12.02 -32.70 -13.25
N GLU A 105 -10.86 -32.78 -12.60
CA GLU A 105 -10.34 -34.05 -12.08
C GLU A 105 -10.80 -34.36 -10.66
N THR A 106 -10.98 -33.34 -9.81
CA THR A 106 -11.23 -33.55 -8.37
C THR A 106 -12.66 -33.28 -7.95
N GLY A 107 -13.48 -32.65 -8.79
CA GLY A 107 -14.84 -32.22 -8.49
C GLY A 107 -14.93 -31.14 -7.40
N ARG A 108 -13.80 -30.58 -6.93
CA ARG A 108 -13.80 -29.52 -5.92
C ARG A 108 -14.19 -28.19 -6.53
N HIS A 109 -14.86 -27.36 -5.76
CA HIS A 109 -15.17 -25.99 -6.16
C HIS A 109 -13.88 -25.20 -6.42
N PHE A 110 -13.85 -24.46 -7.53
CA PHE A 110 -12.88 -23.39 -7.67
C PHE A 110 -13.24 -22.26 -6.70
N GLU A 111 -12.27 -21.84 -5.93
CA GLU A 111 -12.40 -20.72 -5.02
C GLU A 111 -11.58 -19.52 -5.52
N LEU A 112 -12.24 -18.38 -5.62
CA LEU A 112 -11.56 -17.12 -5.86
C LEU A 112 -11.13 -16.53 -4.52
N THR A 113 -9.83 -16.31 -4.35
CA THR A 113 -9.31 -15.58 -3.20
C THR A 113 -9.38 -14.08 -3.50
N GLN A 114 -10.20 -13.37 -2.73
CA GLN A 114 -10.37 -11.92 -2.85
C GLN A 114 -9.80 -11.19 -1.64
N GLN A 115 -9.02 -10.15 -1.91
CA GLN A 115 -8.69 -9.13 -0.94
C GLN A 115 -9.93 -8.24 -0.77
N LYS A 116 -10.39 -8.05 0.47
CA LYS A 116 -11.51 -7.17 0.78
C LYS A 116 -11.13 -6.14 1.83
N ALA A 117 -11.72 -4.96 1.68
CA ALA A 117 -11.65 -3.87 2.65
C ALA A 117 -10.27 -3.23 2.87
N VAL A 118 -9.23 -3.60 2.12
CA VAL A 118 -7.90 -2.96 2.25
C VAL A 118 -7.99 -1.50 1.81
N ASP A 119 -8.54 -1.24 0.62
CA ASP A 119 -8.66 0.11 0.05
C ASP A 119 -9.58 0.99 0.91
N VAL A 120 -10.74 0.46 1.29
CA VAL A 120 -11.67 1.14 2.22
C VAL A 120 -11.00 1.40 3.57
N GLY A 121 -10.25 0.43 4.08
CA GLY A 121 -9.51 0.57 5.32
C GLY A 121 -8.41 1.62 5.24
N LEU A 122 -7.66 1.65 4.14
CA LEU A 122 -6.64 2.67 3.90
C LEU A 122 -7.28 4.07 3.82
N ALA A 123 -8.31 4.24 2.98
CA ALA A 123 -9.02 5.52 2.85
C ALA A 123 -9.60 6.00 4.18
N PHE A 124 -10.25 5.11 4.95
CA PHE A 124 -10.79 5.43 6.27
C PHE A 124 -9.70 5.87 7.24
N HIS A 125 -8.60 5.12 7.32
CA HIS A 125 -7.48 5.46 8.20
C HIS A 125 -6.79 6.76 7.77
N LEU A 126 -6.67 7.00 6.47
CA LEU A 126 -6.15 8.24 5.91
C LEU A 126 -6.97 9.44 6.42
N MET A 127 -8.27 9.46 6.15
CA MET A 127 -9.17 10.54 6.54
C MET A 127 -9.22 10.73 8.06
N ARG A 128 -9.39 9.65 8.83
CA ARG A 128 -9.41 9.69 10.29
C ARG A 128 -8.13 10.27 10.88
N SER A 129 -7.00 9.86 10.35
CA SER A 129 -5.70 10.25 10.89
C SER A 129 -5.45 11.75 10.68
N PHE A 130 -5.74 12.28 9.50
CA PHE A 130 -5.61 13.70 9.21
C PHE A 130 -6.64 14.55 9.96
N GLY A 131 -7.84 14.04 10.23
CA GLY A 131 -8.83 14.72 11.08
C GLY A 131 -8.39 14.90 12.53
N HIS A 132 -7.50 14.04 13.03
CA HIS A 132 -6.98 14.11 14.41
C HIS A 132 -5.58 14.73 14.51
N ARG A 133 -4.77 14.61 13.47
CA ARG A 133 -3.38 15.07 13.42
C ARG A 133 -3.17 15.92 12.18
N LYS A 134 -2.61 17.09 12.35
CA LYS A 134 -2.36 18.01 11.24
C LYS A 134 -0.95 17.81 10.69
N TRP A 135 -0.71 16.68 10.01
CA TRP A 135 0.52 16.51 9.24
C TRP A 135 0.51 17.45 8.03
N LYS A 136 1.68 17.93 7.68
CA LYS A 136 1.84 18.80 6.52
C LYS A 136 2.13 18.04 5.23
N LYS A 137 2.62 16.80 5.34
CA LYS A 137 2.95 15.98 4.18
C LYS A 137 2.30 14.59 4.29
N LEU A 138 1.81 14.12 3.15
CA LEU A 138 1.33 12.76 2.96
C LEU A 138 2.23 12.06 1.95
N PHE A 139 2.92 11.01 2.39
CA PHE A 139 3.56 10.04 1.53
C PHE A 139 2.58 8.90 1.26
N LEU A 140 2.11 8.76 0.02
CA LEU A 140 1.12 7.75 -0.35
C LEU A 140 1.70 6.78 -1.39
N ALA A 141 1.90 5.52 -0.99
CA ALA A 141 2.26 4.43 -1.87
C ALA A 141 1.00 3.63 -2.23
N ALA A 142 0.17 4.20 -3.07
CA ALA A 142 -1.02 3.61 -3.66
C ALA A 142 -1.26 4.23 -5.04
N GLY A 143 -1.89 3.50 -5.94
CA GLY A 143 -2.09 3.97 -7.32
C GLY A 143 -3.54 3.95 -7.79
N ASP A 144 -4.48 3.46 -6.97
CA ASP A 144 -5.87 3.30 -7.35
C ASP A 144 -6.65 4.62 -7.28
N SER A 145 -7.55 4.84 -8.24
CA SER A 145 -8.48 5.96 -8.27
C SER A 145 -9.45 5.99 -7.09
N ASP A 146 -9.67 4.87 -6.41
CA ASP A 146 -10.53 4.79 -5.23
C ASP A 146 -10.11 5.74 -4.10
N PHE A 147 -8.86 6.23 -4.13
CA PHE A 147 -8.35 7.21 -3.17
C PHE A 147 -8.54 8.67 -3.60
N HIS A 148 -9.10 8.92 -4.80
CA HIS A 148 -9.21 10.26 -5.39
C HIS A 148 -9.91 11.26 -4.44
N GLU A 149 -11.11 10.96 -3.98
CA GLU A 149 -11.88 11.87 -3.12
C GLU A 149 -11.16 12.16 -1.78
N ALA A 150 -10.54 11.15 -1.18
CA ALA A 150 -9.80 11.33 0.05
C ALA A 150 -8.55 12.22 -0.15
N VAL A 151 -7.83 12.00 -1.24
CA VAL A 151 -6.65 12.78 -1.61
C VAL A 151 -7.02 14.23 -1.94
N GLN A 152 -8.07 14.42 -2.76
CA GLN A 152 -8.58 15.74 -3.11
C GLN A 152 -8.94 16.54 -1.85
N HIS A 153 -9.71 15.94 -0.94
CA HIS A 153 -10.08 16.60 0.30
C HIS A 153 -8.86 17.05 1.12
N LEU A 154 -7.86 16.18 1.28
CA LEU A 154 -6.68 16.49 2.07
C LEU A 154 -5.84 17.61 1.44
N VAL A 155 -5.68 17.62 0.13
CA VAL A 155 -4.87 18.63 -0.57
C VAL A 155 -5.61 19.98 -0.63
N GLU A 156 -6.91 19.97 -0.97
CA GLU A 156 -7.66 21.20 -1.20
C GLU A 156 -8.18 21.86 0.09
N HIS A 157 -8.46 21.08 1.15
CA HIS A 157 -9.10 21.59 2.37
C HIS A 157 -8.22 21.53 3.62
N GLU A 158 -7.25 20.62 3.67
CA GLU A 158 -6.38 20.44 4.84
C GLU A 158 -4.94 20.94 4.61
N ASP A 159 -4.66 21.54 3.44
CA ASP A 159 -3.33 22.08 3.06
C ASP A 159 -2.21 21.05 3.20
N VAL A 160 -2.48 19.82 2.75
CA VAL A 160 -1.55 18.70 2.81
C VAL A 160 -0.75 18.61 1.49
N GLU A 161 0.56 18.58 1.59
CA GLU A 161 1.42 18.31 0.44
C GLU A 161 1.48 16.81 0.16
N LEU A 162 0.92 16.37 -0.97
CA LEU A 162 0.93 14.98 -1.40
C LEU A 162 2.21 14.63 -2.17
N VAL A 163 2.85 13.54 -1.75
CA VAL A 163 3.93 12.88 -2.49
C VAL A 163 3.48 11.44 -2.80
N LEU A 164 3.29 11.14 -4.08
CA LEU A 164 2.98 9.79 -4.53
C LEU A 164 4.26 8.95 -4.65
N ILE A 165 4.16 7.67 -4.27
CA ILE A 165 5.27 6.70 -4.34
C ILE A 165 4.82 5.53 -5.20
N GLY A 166 5.50 5.29 -6.31
CA GLY A 166 5.11 4.20 -7.20
C GLY A 166 5.81 4.27 -8.55
N SER A 167 5.04 4.03 -9.61
CA SER A 167 5.47 4.21 -10.99
C SER A 167 4.46 5.09 -11.73
N SER A 168 4.95 5.97 -12.58
CA SER A 168 4.09 6.83 -13.41
C SER A 168 3.12 6.04 -14.30
N THR A 169 3.41 4.78 -14.58
CA THR A 169 2.57 3.89 -15.40
C THR A 169 1.50 3.14 -14.60
N THR A 170 1.59 3.15 -13.26
CA THR A 170 0.68 2.38 -12.38
C THR A 170 -0.17 3.26 -11.46
N ILE A 171 0.11 4.55 -11.42
CA ILE A 171 -0.69 5.52 -10.67
C ILE A 171 -1.82 6.01 -11.55
N SER A 172 -3.03 6.05 -11.00
CA SER A 172 -4.20 6.62 -11.69
C SER A 172 -3.96 8.07 -12.08
N GLY A 173 -4.38 8.42 -13.31
CA GLY A 173 -4.37 9.79 -13.79
C GLY A 173 -5.18 10.76 -12.93
N GLU A 174 -6.13 10.27 -12.14
CA GLU A 174 -6.95 11.07 -11.25
C GLU A 174 -6.20 11.53 -9.98
N LEU A 175 -5.15 10.81 -9.56
CA LEU A 175 -4.34 11.18 -8.40
C LEU A 175 -3.21 12.17 -8.76
N LEU A 176 -2.70 12.10 -9.97
CA LEU A 176 -1.53 12.88 -10.40
C LEU A 176 -1.70 14.41 -10.27
N PRO A 177 -2.88 15.01 -10.55
CA PRO A 177 -3.06 16.46 -10.42
C PRO A 177 -2.88 17.00 -9.01
N TYR A 178 -3.10 16.17 -7.99
CA TYR A 178 -2.96 16.55 -6.57
C TYR A 178 -1.55 16.35 -6.03
N ALA A 179 -0.71 15.60 -6.75
CA ALA A 179 0.63 15.29 -6.28
C ALA A 179 1.58 16.46 -6.50
N ARG A 180 2.22 16.92 -5.43
CA ARG A 180 3.35 17.85 -5.50
C ARG A 180 4.58 17.19 -6.14
N SER A 181 4.75 15.89 -5.90
CA SER A 181 5.89 15.12 -6.40
C SER A 181 5.52 13.64 -6.57
N LEU A 182 6.23 12.99 -7.48
CA LEU A 182 6.21 11.53 -7.66
C LEU A 182 7.60 10.96 -7.37
N VAL A 183 7.67 10.00 -6.47
CA VAL A 183 8.85 9.16 -6.23
C VAL A 183 8.69 7.89 -7.06
N ASN A 184 9.38 7.82 -8.17
CA ASN A 184 9.41 6.63 -9.01
C ASN A 184 10.35 5.58 -8.38
N VAL A 185 9.79 4.48 -7.90
CA VAL A 185 10.53 3.42 -7.21
C VAL A 185 11.57 2.76 -8.11
N ALA A 186 11.31 2.69 -9.42
CA ALA A 186 12.24 2.08 -10.38
C ALA A 186 13.56 2.86 -10.48
N ASP A 187 13.51 4.20 -10.39
CA ASP A 187 14.69 5.06 -10.48
C ASP A 187 15.60 4.92 -9.24
N LEU A 188 15.05 4.43 -8.14
CA LEU A 188 15.73 4.25 -6.86
C LEU A 188 16.04 2.78 -6.54
N ALA A 189 15.76 1.86 -7.47
CA ALA A 189 15.75 0.44 -7.18
C ALA A 189 17.09 -0.10 -6.64
N GLU A 190 18.24 0.41 -7.10
CA GLU A 190 19.56 0.05 -6.56
C GLU A 190 19.73 0.52 -5.11
N GLN A 191 19.35 1.77 -4.84
CA GLN A 191 19.49 2.37 -3.52
C GLN A 191 18.56 1.72 -2.48
N LEU A 192 17.37 1.31 -2.91
CA LEU A 192 16.31 0.78 -2.05
C LEU A 192 16.37 -0.75 -1.89
N ALA A 193 17.26 -1.42 -2.58
CA ALA A 193 17.41 -2.87 -2.46
C ALA A 193 17.93 -3.26 -1.06
N ARG A 194 17.34 -4.33 -0.51
CA ARG A 194 17.80 -4.94 0.73
C ARG A 194 18.99 -5.84 0.42
N VAL A 195 20.14 -5.51 0.97
CA VAL A 195 21.34 -6.36 0.92
C VAL A 195 21.19 -7.54 1.88
#